data_1407cf59d84f539d62a2f054a4dded20
#
_entry.id   1407cf59d84f539d62a2f054a4dded20
#
_cell.length_a   1.000
_cell.length_b   1.000
_cell.length_c   1.000
_cell.angle_alpha   90.00
_cell.angle_beta   90.00
_cell.angle_gamma   90.00
#
_symmetry.space_group_name_H-M   'P 1'
#
loop_
_entity.id
_entity.type
_entity.pdbx_description
1 polymer ?
#
loop_
_entity_poly.entity_id
_entity_poly.type
_entity_poly.pdbx_seq_one_letter_code
_entity_poly.pdbx_strand_id
1 'polypeptide(L)'
;MTADVDVVTELGYGTSGRRMDVHCPAPSSSAAPVVLLWHGRGPDERDVLAPLARSAARLGVVTFVPDWRPDAPDGGRTQLAESVAFVRENAARFGGDAERMVLAGWSLGANAVLGVALNPAALDGWRPRAVVGIAGGYRSAAPTTGTVPIEDASRAGDPVPPIPVHLVHGTTDPITDIEQSRELRDALEERGWPAPLEELATDHAGIVLTEYSVEHQRCLPSTGAHAVDAGTRTAHLLARAAGIAVS
;
A
#
# COMPACT_ATOMS: atom_id res chain seq x y z
N MET A 1 -21.26 -14.71 9.34
CA MET A 1 -20.73 -15.46 8.17
C MET A 1 -19.60 -14.63 7.59
N THR A 2 -18.34 -15.11 7.66
CA THR A 2 -17.22 -14.44 7.00
C THR A 2 -17.43 -14.57 5.50
N ALA A 3 -17.49 -13.43 4.77
CA ALA A 3 -17.57 -13.45 3.32
C ALA A 3 -16.37 -14.25 2.76
N ASP A 4 -16.66 -15.15 1.85
CA ASP A 4 -15.61 -15.95 1.21
C ASP A 4 -14.80 -15.05 0.26
N VAL A 5 -13.47 -15.21 0.27
CA VAL A 5 -12.54 -14.44 -0.56
C VAL A 5 -11.92 -15.41 -1.56
N ASP A 6 -12.16 -15.17 -2.84
CA ASP A 6 -11.47 -15.88 -3.91
C ASP A 6 -10.07 -15.29 -4.11
N VAL A 7 -9.07 -16.14 -4.32
CA VAL A 7 -7.68 -15.71 -4.51
C VAL A 7 -7.12 -16.33 -5.78
N VAL A 8 -6.79 -15.46 -6.74
CA VAL A 8 -6.05 -15.85 -7.93
C VAL A 8 -4.58 -15.57 -7.72
N THR A 9 -3.75 -16.59 -7.73
CA THR A 9 -2.32 -16.52 -7.43
C THR A 9 -1.47 -16.60 -8.69
N GLU A 10 -0.21 -16.15 -8.57
CA GLU A 10 0.83 -16.36 -9.58
C GLU A 10 0.53 -15.73 -10.96
N LEU A 11 -0.30 -14.69 -11.05
CA LEU A 11 -0.52 -13.98 -12.31
C LEU A 11 0.78 -13.30 -12.76
N GLY A 12 1.18 -13.54 -14.00
CA GLY A 12 2.31 -12.83 -14.60
C GLY A 12 1.95 -11.39 -14.95
N TYR A 13 2.81 -10.43 -14.59
CA TYR A 13 2.69 -9.04 -15.04
C TYR A 13 4.04 -8.47 -15.48
N GLY A 14 3.98 -7.40 -16.26
CA GLY A 14 5.14 -6.69 -16.77
C GLY A 14 6.05 -7.51 -17.70
N THR A 15 7.06 -6.85 -18.22
CA THR A 15 8.02 -7.45 -19.18
C THR A 15 8.97 -8.45 -18.52
N SER A 16 9.22 -8.30 -17.23
CA SER A 16 10.05 -9.21 -16.43
C SER A 16 9.30 -10.45 -15.93
N GLY A 17 8.00 -10.58 -16.21
CA GLY A 17 7.18 -11.72 -15.79
C GLY A 17 7.07 -11.87 -14.28
N ARG A 18 7.08 -10.75 -13.52
CA ARG A 18 6.85 -10.77 -12.07
C ARG A 18 5.49 -11.36 -11.74
N ARG A 19 5.34 -11.85 -10.53
CA ARG A 19 4.09 -12.47 -10.08
C ARG A 19 3.23 -11.48 -9.31
N MET A 20 1.93 -11.68 -9.36
CA MET A 20 0.93 -10.89 -8.67
C MET A 20 -0.18 -11.81 -8.16
N ASP A 21 -0.62 -11.60 -6.93
CA ASP A 21 -1.79 -12.26 -6.38
C ASP A 21 -2.96 -11.27 -6.35
N VAL A 22 -4.18 -11.76 -6.60
CA VAL A 22 -5.40 -10.95 -6.56
C VAL A 22 -6.37 -11.57 -5.57
N HIS A 23 -6.77 -10.79 -4.58
CA HIS A 23 -7.77 -11.16 -3.59
C HIS A 23 -9.09 -10.49 -3.95
N CYS A 24 -10.09 -11.29 -4.31
CA CYS A 24 -11.39 -10.83 -4.78
C CYS A 24 -12.43 -10.95 -3.66
N PRO A 25 -13.25 -9.90 -3.41
CA PRO A 25 -14.40 -10.01 -2.53
C PRO A 25 -15.46 -10.96 -3.10
N ALA A 26 -16.44 -11.33 -2.29
CA ALA A 26 -17.63 -12.02 -2.79
C ALA A 26 -18.27 -11.23 -3.95
N PRO A 27 -18.78 -11.92 -4.97
CA PRO A 27 -19.40 -11.27 -6.12
C PRO A 27 -20.48 -10.26 -5.73
N SER A 28 -20.48 -9.09 -6.38
CA SER A 28 -21.45 -8.01 -6.19
C SER A 28 -22.04 -7.58 -7.53
N SER A 29 -23.19 -6.92 -7.51
CA SER A 29 -23.82 -6.34 -8.69
C SER A 29 -23.10 -5.11 -9.26
N SER A 30 -22.19 -4.51 -8.49
CA SER A 30 -21.37 -3.37 -8.90
C SER A 30 -19.90 -3.72 -8.83
N ALA A 31 -19.10 -3.12 -9.72
CA ALA A 31 -17.64 -3.27 -9.66
C ALA A 31 -17.10 -2.74 -8.32
N ALA A 32 -16.22 -3.51 -7.69
CA ALA A 32 -15.60 -3.16 -6.43
C ALA A 32 -14.47 -2.13 -6.63
N PRO A 33 -14.19 -1.25 -5.65
CA PRO A 33 -12.97 -0.45 -5.70
C PRO A 33 -11.73 -1.33 -5.64
N VAL A 34 -10.61 -0.79 -6.11
CA VAL A 34 -9.34 -1.51 -6.24
C VAL A 34 -8.29 -0.93 -5.30
N VAL A 35 -7.55 -1.80 -4.64
CA VAL A 35 -6.29 -1.46 -3.95
C VAL A 35 -5.14 -2.19 -4.64
N LEU A 36 -4.12 -1.46 -5.07
CA LEU A 36 -2.82 -2.01 -5.43
C LEU A 36 -1.89 -1.82 -4.24
N LEU A 37 -1.42 -2.92 -3.64
CA LEU A 37 -0.70 -2.95 -2.38
C LEU A 37 0.74 -3.41 -2.57
N TRP A 38 1.72 -2.52 -2.40
CA TRP A 38 3.15 -2.78 -2.57
C TRP A 38 3.81 -3.19 -1.25
N HIS A 39 4.59 -4.28 -1.27
CA HIS A 39 5.34 -4.77 -0.12
C HIS A 39 6.60 -3.94 0.18
N GLY A 40 7.34 -4.34 1.20
CA GLY A 40 8.52 -3.64 1.72
C GLY A 40 9.80 -3.91 0.95
N ARG A 41 10.92 -3.86 1.69
CA ARG A 41 12.28 -3.92 1.14
C ARG A 41 12.71 -5.32 0.64
N GLY A 42 12.11 -6.37 1.15
CA GLY A 42 12.46 -7.73 0.71
C GLY A 42 12.02 -7.97 -0.74
N PRO A 43 12.85 -8.64 -1.55
CA PRO A 43 12.49 -8.95 -2.93
C PRO A 43 11.41 -10.03 -3.00
N ASP A 44 10.40 -9.82 -3.86
CA ASP A 44 9.36 -10.81 -4.14
C ASP A 44 8.59 -11.27 -2.86
N GLU A 45 8.12 -10.32 -2.03
CA GLU A 45 7.46 -10.58 -0.73
C GLU A 45 5.93 -10.33 -0.76
N ARG A 46 5.25 -10.54 -1.90
CA ARG A 46 3.79 -10.34 -1.98
C ARG A 46 3.02 -11.16 -0.96
N ASP A 47 3.49 -12.36 -0.63
CA ASP A 47 2.84 -13.28 0.31
C ASP A 47 2.83 -12.76 1.76
N VAL A 48 3.78 -11.90 2.14
CA VAL A 48 3.77 -11.21 3.45
C VAL A 48 2.51 -10.36 3.62
N LEU A 49 2.00 -9.78 2.54
CA LEU A 49 0.81 -8.93 2.58
C LEU A 49 -0.50 -9.69 2.33
N ALA A 50 -0.44 -11.01 2.07
CA ALA A 50 -1.64 -11.82 1.84
C ALA A 50 -2.68 -11.78 2.98
N PRO A 51 -2.31 -11.77 4.28
CA PRO A 51 -3.28 -11.63 5.36
C PRO A 51 -4.05 -10.31 5.32
N LEU A 52 -3.34 -9.19 5.09
CA LEU A 52 -3.95 -7.86 4.98
C LEU A 52 -4.84 -7.75 3.72
N ALA A 53 -4.34 -8.23 2.58
CA ALA A 53 -5.09 -8.23 1.32
C ALA A 53 -6.39 -9.03 1.41
N ARG A 54 -6.33 -10.23 2.04
CA ARG A 54 -7.52 -11.04 2.31
C ARG A 54 -8.50 -10.33 3.25
N SER A 55 -8.00 -9.62 4.27
CA SER A 55 -8.84 -8.85 5.19
C SER A 55 -9.53 -7.68 4.47
N ALA A 56 -8.83 -6.94 3.60
CA ALA A 56 -9.40 -5.88 2.79
C ALA A 56 -10.45 -6.43 1.78
N ALA A 57 -10.18 -7.59 1.18
CA ALA A 57 -11.14 -8.22 0.26
C ALA A 57 -12.44 -8.63 0.96
N ARG A 58 -12.39 -9.10 2.21
CA ARG A 58 -13.61 -9.36 3.02
C ARG A 58 -14.47 -8.11 3.24
N LEU A 59 -13.87 -6.93 3.16
CA LEU A 59 -14.56 -5.64 3.27
C LEU A 59 -15.07 -5.12 1.92
N GLY A 60 -14.90 -5.88 0.83
CA GLY A 60 -15.45 -5.51 -0.48
C GLY A 60 -14.46 -4.83 -1.44
N VAL A 61 -13.15 -4.94 -1.20
CA VAL A 61 -12.10 -4.35 -2.05
C VAL A 61 -11.43 -5.44 -2.87
N VAL A 62 -11.25 -5.25 -4.19
CA VAL A 62 -10.33 -6.09 -4.98
C VAL A 62 -8.92 -5.64 -4.69
N THR A 63 -8.09 -6.52 -4.10
CA THR A 63 -6.72 -6.18 -3.71
C THR A 63 -5.69 -6.93 -4.55
N PHE A 64 -4.86 -6.18 -5.26
CA PHE A 64 -3.74 -6.68 -6.06
C PHE A 64 -2.45 -6.53 -5.27
N VAL A 65 -1.67 -7.60 -5.18
CA VAL A 65 -0.40 -7.62 -4.45
C VAL A 65 0.69 -8.16 -5.38
N PRO A 66 1.50 -7.28 -6.01
CA PRO A 66 2.58 -7.69 -6.89
C PRO A 66 3.85 -8.04 -6.12
N ASP A 67 4.63 -8.95 -6.65
CA ASP A 67 6.06 -9.03 -6.37
C ASP A 67 6.78 -7.89 -7.07
N TRP A 68 7.79 -7.34 -6.42
CA TRP A 68 8.73 -6.41 -7.03
C TRP A 68 10.09 -6.52 -6.35
N ARG A 69 11.12 -5.95 -6.96
CA ARG A 69 12.49 -6.11 -6.48
C ARG A 69 13.16 -4.77 -6.20
N PRO A 70 13.21 -4.35 -4.93
CA PRO A 70 13.97 -3.16 -4.53
C PRO A 70 15.47 -3.26 -4.83
N ASP A 71 15.99 -4.47 -4.96
CA ASP A 71 17.38 -4.77 -5.30
C ASP A 71 17.65 -4.82 -6.82
N ALA A 72 16.64 -4.56 -7.67
CA ALA A 72 16.83 -4.40 -9.10
C ALA A 72 17.69 -3.17 -9.42
N PRO A 73 18.37 -3.11 -10.58
CA PRO A 73 19.26 -1.99 -10.94
C PRO A 73 18.58 -0.62 -10.93
N ASP A 74 17.28 -0.55 -11.18
CA ASP A 74 16.45 0.66 -11.15
C ASP A 74 15.70 0.87 -9.82
N GLY A 75 16.01 0.06 -8.80
CA GLY A 75 15.32 0.06 -7.51
C GLY A 75 13.88 -0.46 -7.59
N GLY A 76 13.53 -1.21 -8.65
CA GLY A 76 12.19 -1.76 -8.87
C GLY A 76 11.20 -0.78 -9.51
N ARG A 77 11.65 0.40 -9.93
CA ARG A 77 10.79 1.46 -10.51
C ARG A 77 9.95 0.96 -11.67
N THR A 78 10.58 0.29 -12.64
CA THR A 78 9.89 -0.27 -13.81
C THR A 78 8.80 -1.26 -13.39
N GLN A 79 9.10 -2.16 -12.46
CA GLN A 79 8.14 -3.19 -12.00
C GLN A 79 6.94 -2.56 -11.27
N LEU A 80 7.17 -1.52 -10.46
CA LEU A 80 6.10 -0.77 -9.81
C LEU A 80 5.19 -0.07 -10.84
N ALA A 81 5.76 0.57 -11.86
CA ALA A 81 5.00 1.20 -12.93
C ALA A 81 4.21 0.17 -13.76
N GLU A 82 4.83 -0.96 -14.12
CA GLU A 82 4.19 -2.07 -14.83
C GLU A 82 3.04 -2.69 -14.01
N SER A 83 3.16 -2.75 -12.68
CA SER A 83 2.07 -3.23 -11.81
C SER A 83 0.85 -2.32 -11.87
N VAL A 84 1.05 -1.00 -11.90
CA VAL A 84 -0.05 -0.03 -12.09
C VAL A 84 -0.71 -0.20 -13.44
N ALA A 85 0.09 -0.28 -14.52
CA ALA A 85 -0.43 -0.49 -15.87
C ALA A 85 -1.25 -1.79 -15.97
N PHE A 86 -0.73 -2.89 -15.44
CA PHE A 86 -1.43 -4.17 -15.41
C PHE A 86 -2.78 -4.09 -14.70
N VAL A 87 -2.83 -3.48 -13.53
CA VAL A 87 -4.09 -3.35 -12.76
C VAL A 87 -5.09 -2.49 -13.51
N ARG A 88 -4.66 -1.36 -14.10
CA ARG A 88 -5.53 -0.49 -14.90
C ARG A 88 -6.18 -1.21 -16.08
N GLU A 89 -5.44 -2.11 -16.73
CA GLU A 89 -5.92 -2.88 -17.89
C GLU A 89 -6.78 -4.09 -17.50
N ASN A 90 -6.52 -4.67 -16.30
CA ASN A 90 -7.06 -5.99 -15.97
C ASN A 90 -8.04 -6.01 -14.80
N ALA A 91 -8.21 -4.92 -14.03
CA ALA A 91 -9.04 -4.90 -12.83
C ALA A 91 -10.48 -5.42 -13.07
N ALA A 92 -11.08 -5.06 -14.21
CA ALA A 92 -12.44 -5.48 -14.57
C ALA A 92 -12.59 -7.01 -14.68
N ARG A 93 -11.52 -7.75 -15.03
CA ARG A 93 -11.54 -9.24 -15.09
C ARG A 93 -11.74 -9.87 -13.71
N PHE A 94 -11.44 -9.12 -12.65
CA PHE A 94 -11.56 -9.53 -11.24
C PHE A 94 -12.70 -8.80 -10.53
N GLY A 95 -13.63 -8.18 -11.27
CA GLY A 95 -14.75 -7.44 -10.73
C GLY A 95 -14.36 -6.07 -10.11
N GLY A 96 -13.15 -5.57 -10.41
CA GLY A 96 -12.64 -4.29 -9.91
C GLY A 96 -12.89 -3.13 -10.87
N ASP A 97 -12.97 -1.91 -10.30
CA ASP A 97 -13.05 -0.64 -11.02
C ASP A 97 -11.72 0.10 -10.91
N ALA A 98 -10.92 0.10 -11.96
CA ALA A 98 -9.60 0.74 -12.00
C ALA A 98 -9.66 2.28 -11.81
N GLU A 99 -10.78 2.94 -12.14
CA GLU A 99 -10.95 4.39 -11.93
C GLU A 99 -11.08 4.74 -10.43
N ARG A 100 -11.38 3.76 -9.60
CA ARG A 100 -11.40 3.88 -8.13
C ARG A 100 -10.19 3.24 -7.47
N MET A 101 -9.04 3.23 -8.16
CA MET A 101 -7.80 2.62 -7.65
C MET A 101 -7.16 3.48 -6.57
N VAL A 102 -6.87 2.86 -5.44
CA VAL A 102 -6.02 3.36 -4.35
C VAL A 102 -4.66 2.68 -4.45
N LEU A 103 -3.57 3.44 -4.34
CA LEU A 103 -2.24 2.88 -4.12
C LEU A 103 -2.00 2.77 -2.62
N ALA A 104 -1.61 1.60 -2.17
CA ALA A 104 -1.19 1.36 -0.80
C ALA A 104 0.20 0.72 -0.79
N GLY A 105 0.95 0.95 0.28
CA GLY A 105 2.26 0.35 0.42
C GLY A 105 2.68 0.22 1.87
N TRP A 106 3.43 -0.84 2.16
CA TRP A 106 4.00 -1.11 3.47
C TRP A 106 5.51 -0.88 3.45
N SER A 107 6.05 -0.24 4.51
CA SER A 107 7.48 -0.02 4.66
C SER A 107 8.06 0.75 3.45
N LEU A 108 8.99 0.21 2.69
CA LEU A 108 9.53 0.82 1.47
C LEU A 108 8.45 1.03 0.39
N GLY A 109 7.44 0.15 0.33
CA GLY A 109 6.26 0.34 -0.54
C GLY A 109 5.47 1.61 -0.17
N ALA A 110 5.45 2.01 1.11
CA ALA A 110 4.82 3.26 1.53
C ALA A 110 5.57 4.48 0.98
N ASN A 111 6.91 4.45 0.94
CA ASN A 111 7.69 5.49 0.27
C ASN A 111 7.34 5.57 -1.22
N ALA A 112 7.21 4.41 -1.87
CA ALA A 112 6.90 4.34 -3.29
C ALA A 112 5.56 5.00 -3.62
N VAL A 113 4.49 4.75 -2.83
CA VAL A 113 3.17 5.37 -3.08
C VAL A 113 3.18 6.88 -2.81
N LEU A 114 3.92 7.35 -1.79
CA LEU A 114 4.07 8.78 -1.53
C LEU A 114 4.88 9.47 -2.63
N GLY A 115 5.90 8.81 -3.18
CA GLY A 115 6.62 9.29 -4.36
C GLY A 115 5.67 9.58 -5.52
N VAL A 116 4.75 8.66 -5.83
CA VAL A 116 3.72 8.85 -6.89
C VAL A 116 2.77 10.00 -6.54
N ALA A 117 2.30 10.07 -5.29
CA ALA A 117 1.36 11.12 -4.88
C ALA A 117 1.93 12.53 -5.07
N LEU A 118 3.20 12.71 -4.68
CA LEU A 118 3.88 14.00 -4.67
C LEU A 118 4.50 14.39 -6.03
N ASN A 119 4.75 13.40 -6.90
CA ASN A 119 5.37 13.60 -8.21
C ASN A 119 4.53 12.96 -9.32
N PRO A 120 3.52 13.66 -9.85
CA PRO A 120 2.63 13.13 -10.88
C PRO A 120 3.33 12.61 -12.14
N ALA A 121 4.51 13.14 -12.45
CA ALA A 121 5.31 12.68 -13.59
C ALA A 121 5.86 11.26 -13.44
N ALA A 122 5.85 10.70 -12.22
CA ALA A 122 6.38 9.35 -11.95
C ALA A 122 5.65 8.23 -12.70
N LEU A 123 4.38 8.45 -13.07
CA LEU A 123 3.53 7.50 -13.80
C LEU A 123 2.82 8.21 -14.98
N ASP A 124 3.58 8.94 -15.79
CA ASP A 124 3.09 9.64 -17.00
C ASP A 124 1.85 10.52 -16.74
N GLY A 125 1.81 11.17 -15.59
CA GLY A 125 0.70 12.04 -15.18
C GLY A 125 -0.51 11.31 -14.57
N TRP A 126 -0.53 9.98 -14.58
CA TRP A 126 -1.60 9.25 -13.91
C TRP A 126 -1.51 9.39 -12.38
N ARG A 127 -2.66 9.49 -11.73
CA ARG A 127 -2.76 9.61 -10.27
C ARG A 127 -3.82 8.67 -9.71
N PRO A 128 -3.54 8.02 -8.57
CA PRO A 128 -4.54 7.21 -7.88
C PRO A 128 -5.64 8.09 -7.26
N ARG A 129 -6.77 7.49 -6.94
CA ARG A 129 -7.85 8.16 -6.21
C ARG A 129 -7.42 8.59 -4.81
N ALA A 130 -6.60 7.80 -4.15
CA ALA A 130 -5.99 8.08 -2.84
C ALA A 130 -4.71 7.25 -2.70
N VAL A 131 -3.89 7.58 -1.69
CA VAL A 131 -2.76 6.75 -1.27
C VAL A 131 -2.88 6.38 0.20
N VAL A 132 -2.36 5.18 0.54
CA VAL A 132 -2.25 4.71 1.93
C VAL A 132 -0.81 4.31 2.20
N GLY A 133 -0.15 5.02 3.10
CA GLY A 133 1.20 4.72 3.58
C GLY A 133 1.16 3.97 4.91
N ILE A 134 1.68 2.73 4.93
CA ILE A 134 1.69 1.83 6.08
C ILE A 134 3.12 1.71 6.58
N ALA A 135 3.43 2.19 7.79
CA ALA A 135 4.74 2.10 8.44
C ALA A 135 5.92 2.52 7.54
N GLY A 136 5.80 3.63 6.83
CA GLY A 136 6.79 4.09 5.86
C GLY A 136 8.00 4.79 6.48
N GLY A 137 9.17 4.64 5.83
CA GLY A 137 10.43 5.29 6.18
C GLY A 137 10.70 6.53 5.32
N TYR A 138 9.89 7.56 5.46
CA TYR A 138 9.76 8.70 4.52
C TYR A 138 10.97 9.65 4.44
N ARG A 139 12.01 9.44 5.25
CA ARG A 139 13.31 10.12 5.16
C ARG A 139 14.28 9.45 4.17
N SER A 140 13.85 8.37 3.51
CA SER A 140 14.64 7.71 2.47
C SER A 140 13.95 7.82 1.09
N ALA A 141 14.75 7.68 0.04
CA ALA A 141 14.27 7.84 -1.34
C ALA A 141 13.14 6.87 -1.69
N ALA A 142 12.11 7.38 -2.34
CA ALA A 142 11.02 6.58 -2.89
C ALA A 142 11.50 5.83 -4.15
N PRO A 143 11.27 4.51 -4.25
CA PRO A 143 11.67 3.71 -5.42
C PRO A 143 11.09 4.24 -6.74
N THR A 144 9.90 4.81 -6.70
CA THR A 144 9.19 5.33 -7.88
C THR A 144 9.79 6.59 -8.47
N THR A 145 10.45 7.43 -7.65
CA THR A 145 10.95 8.75 -8.05
C THR A 145 12.43 8.95 -7.83
N GLY A 146 13.02 8.27 -6.84
CA GLY A 146 14.37 8.53 -6.35
C GLY A 146 14.48 9.76 -5.46
N THR A 147 13.38 10.44 -5.15
CA THR A 147 13.30 11.59 -4.25
C THR A 147 12.79 11.19 -2.87
N VAL A 148 13.05 12.04 -1.85
CA VAL A 148 12.67 11.79 -0.46
C VAL A 148 11.28 12.37 -0.18
N PRO A 149 10.28 11.57 0.21
CA PRO A 149 8.89 12.05 0.38
C PRO A 149 8.73 13.23 1.34
N ILE A 150 9.44 13.26 2.47
CA ILE A 150 9.38 14.40 3.41
C ILE A 150 9.93 15.69 2.77
N GLU A 151 11.02 15.59 2.00
CA GLU A 151 11.59 16.73 1.29
C GLU A 151 10.65 17.21 0.16
N ASP A 152 10.05 16.29 -0.59
CA ASP A 152 9.08 16.62 -1.62
C ASP A 152 7.83 17.28 -1.03
N ALA A 153 7.35 16.78 0.11
CA ALA A 153 6.23 17.37 0.85
C ALA A 153 6.53 18.78 1.36
N SER A 154 7.78 19.08 1.72
CA SER A 154 8.21 20.38 2.26
C SER A 154 8.65 21.36 1.16
N ARG A 155 8.80 20.89 -0.10
CA ARG A 155 9.38 21.71 -1.18
C ARG A 155 8.43 22.83 -1.62
N ALA A 156 8.92 24.07 -1.61
CA ALA A 156 8.24 25.16 -2.27
C ALA A 156 8.30 25.00 -3.82
N GLY A 157 7.18 25.16 -4.49
CA GLY A 157 7.10 25.03 -5.95
C GLY A 157 5.67 25.08 -6.44
N ASP A 158 5.46 24.79 -7.74
CA ASP A 158 4.11 24.72 -8.31
C ASP A 158 3.26 23.69 -7.54
N PRO A 159 2.08 24.07 -7.08
CA PRO A 159 1.26 23.20 -6.27
C PRO A 159 0.74 22.01 -7.09
N VAL A 160 1.18 20.81 -6.72
CA VAL A 160 0.52 19.58 -7.18
C VAL A 160 -0.85 19.54 -6.53
N PRO A 161 -1.95 19.38 -7.29
CA PRO A 161 -3.28 19.28 -6.69
C PRO A 161 -3.33 18.13 -5.67
N PRO A 162 -3.84 18.34 -4.46
CA PRO A 162 -3.87 17.31 -3.44
C PRO A 162 -4.75 16.13 -3.85
N ILE A 163 -4.32 14.92 -3.47
CA ILE A 163 -5.15 13.72 -3.41
C ILE A 163 -5.22 13.26 -1.95
N PRO A 164 -6.25 12.52 -1.53
CA PRO A 164 -6.32 11.99 -0.18
C PRO A 164 -5.10 11.12 0.13
N VAL A 165 -4.42 11.44 1.24
CA VAL A 165 -3.32 10.64 1.80
C VAL A 165 -3.79 10.12 3.15
N HIS A 166 -3.63 8.84 3.39
CA HIS A 166 -3.89 8.21 4.68
C HIS A 166 -2.61 7.55 5.18
N LEU A 167 -2.28 7.77 6.43
CA LEU A 167 -1.09 7.20 7.05
C LEU A 167 -1.51 6.31 8.23
N VAL A 168 -0.80 5.19 8.42
CA VAL A 168 -0.96 4.33 9.58
C VAL A 168 0.41 3.81 10.02
N HIS A 169 0.67 3.84 11.34
CA HIS A 169 1.98 3.44 11.88
C HIS A 169 1.84 2.77 13.25
N GLY A 170 2.70 1.79 13.52
CA GLY A 170 2.81 1.13 14.81
C GLY A 170 3.58 1.98 15.83
N THR A 171 3.04 2.18 17.03
CA THR A 171 3.70 3.00 18.06
C THR A 171 4.91 2.32 18.70
N THR A 172 5.10 1.02 18.48
CA THR A 172 6.23 0.23 18.97
C THR A 172 7.06 -0.35 17.81
N ASP A 173 7.02 0.31 16.64
CA ASP A 173 7.78 -0.10 15.46
C ASP A 173 9.30 0.07 15.69
N PRO A 174 10.10 -1.02 15.74
CA PRO A 174 11.53 -0.94 15.97
C PRO A 174 12.34 -0.76 14.66
N ILE A 175 11.68 -0.83 13.49
CA ILE A 175 12.32 -0.80 12.17
C ILE A 175 12.26 0.61 11.58
N THR A 176 11.10 1.24 11.70
CA THR A 176 10.84 2.58 11.16
C THR A 176 10.23 3.43 12.26
N ASP A 177 10.93 4.52 12.63
CA ASP A 177 10.47 5.44 13.65
C ASP A 177 9.18 6.14 13.20
N ILE A 178 8.14 6.07 14.03
CA ILE A 178 6.83 6.69 13.79
C ILE A 178 6.93 8.21 13.59
N GLU A 179 7.97 8.87 14.14
CA GLU A 179 8.19 10.29 13.92
C GLU A 179 8.29 10.65 12.44
N GLN A 180 8.73 9.74 11.56
CA GLN A 180 8.75 9.98 10.13
C GLN A 180 7.34 10.12 9.53
N SER A 181 6.37 9.38 10.05
CA SER A 181 4.96 9.53 9.65
C SER A 181 4.34 10.82 10.18
N ARG A 182 4.70 11.21 11.39
CA ARG A 182 4.26 12.48 11.99
C ARG A 182 4.81 13.67 11.21
N GLU A 183 6.11 13.69 10.92
CA GLU A 183 6.75 14.73 10.12
C GLU A 183 6.15 14.83 8.70
N LEU A 184 5.94 13.70 8.05
CA LEU A 184 5.32 13.69 6.71
C LEU A 184 3.91 14.26 6.76
N ARG A 185 3.08 13.85 7.75
CA ARG A 185 1.74 14.39 7.97
C ARG A 185 1.80 15.92 8.11
N ASP A 186 2.65 16.41 9.01
CA ASP A 186 2.76 17.84 9.29
C ASP A 186 3.16 18.62 8.03
N ALA A 187 4.17 18.13 7.28
CA ALA A 187 4.60 18.74 6.02
C ALA A 187 3.51 18.74 4.94
N LEU A 188 2.68 17.70 4.88
CA LEU A 188 1.54 17.62 3.95
C LEU A 188 0.43 18.59 4.36
N GLU A 189 0.08 18.64 5.65
CA GLU A 189 -0.96 19.53 6.19
C GLU A 189 -0.59 21.01 6.02
N GLU A 190 0.68 21.40 6.20
CA GLU A 190 1.17 22.75 5.92
C GLU A 190 0.95 23.18 4.47
N ARG A 191 0.88 22.24 3.54
CA ARG A 191 0.55 22.48 2.12
C ARG A 191 -0.93 22.31 1.80
N GLY A 192 -1.78 22.13 2.79
CA GLY A 192 -3.22 21.94 2.61
C GLY A 192 -3.61 20.54 2.08
N TRP A 193 -2.74 19.53 2.23
CA TRP A 193 -3.07 18.14 1.93
C TRP A 193 -3.61 17.46 3.19
N PRO A 194 -4.87 17.01 3.22
CA PRO A 194 -5.35 16.20 4.33
C PRO A 194 -4.58 14.87 4.39
N ALA A 195 -3.91 14.63 5.50
CA ALA A 195 -3.08 13.44 5.69
C ALA A 195 -3.28 12.81 7.09
N PRO A 196 -4.51 12.33 7.43
CA PRO A 196 -4.73 11.73 8.73
C PRO A 196 -3.78 10.56 8.99
N LEU A 197 -3.20 10.52 10.21
CA LEU A 197 -2.34 9.45 10.70
C LEU A 197 -3.08 8.67 11.79
N GLU A 198 -3.23 7.36 11.59
CA GLU A 198 -3.65 6.43 12.64
C GLU A 198 -2.41 5.81 13.32
N GLU A 199 -2.29 5.99 14.62
CA GLU A 199 -1.24 5.41 15.45
C GLU A 199 -1.80 4.19 16.19
N LEU A 200 -1.20 3.02 15.98
CA LEU A 200 -1.70 1.74 16.49
C LEU A 200 -0.69 1.08 17.43
N ALA A 201 -1.18 0.45 18.50
CA ALA A 201 -0.34 -0.23 19.49
C ALA A 201 0.19 -1.57 18.94
N THR A 202 1.11 -1.50 17.99
CA THR A 202 1.73 -2.65 17.32
C THR A 202 3.13 -2.29 16.82
N ASP A 203 3.85 -3.30 16.30
CA ASP A 203 5.14 -3.17 15.64
C ASP A 203 5.03 -3.08 14.11
N HIS A 204 6.19 -3.10 13.43
CA HIS A 204 6.32 -3.01 11.97
C HIS A 204 5.59 -4.12 11.20
N ALA A 205 5.58 -5.33 11.73
CA ALA A 205 4.97 -6.49 11.08
C ALA A 205 3.49 -6.62 11.46
N GLY A 206 3.13 -6.38 12.73
CA GLY A 206 1.77 -6.53 13.24
C GLY A 206 0.77 -5.62 12.52
N ILE A 207 1.20 -4.47 12.03
CA ILE A 207 0.34 -3.54 11.30
C ILE A 207 -0.22 -4.11 9.98
N VAL A 208 0.39 -5.18 9.45
CA VAL A 208 -0.06 -5.90 8.25
C VAL A 208 -0.49 -7.34 8.53
N LEU A 209 -0.91 -7.65 9.78
CA LEU A 209 -1.36 -8.99 10.22
C LEU A 209 -0.26 -10.06 10.23
N THR A 210 0.99 -9.66 10.44
CA THR A 210 2.13 -10.59 10.45
C THR A 210 2.97 -10.43 11.72
N GLU A 211 3.92 -11.32 11.91
CA GLU A 211 4.98 -11.24 12.92
C GLU A 211 6.31 -11.69 12.31
N TYR A 212 7.42 -11.11 12.76
CA TYR A 212 8.73 -11.51 12.25
C TYR A 212 9.18 -12.83 12.88
N SER A 213 9.43 -13.83 12.03
CA SER A 213 9.98 -15.12 12.44
C SER A 213 11.51 -15.10 12.31
N VAL A 214 12.21 -15.20 13.43
CA VAL A 214 13.68 -15.31 13.46
C VAL A 214 14.15 -16.60 12.77
N GLU A 215 13.40 -17.69 12.92
CA GLU A 215 13.71 -18.98 12.31
C GLU A 215 13.66 -18.92 10.78
N HIS A 216 12.64 -18.25 10.23
CA HIS A 216 12.43 -18.16 8.78
C HIS A 216 13.03 -16.89 8.17
N GLN A 217 13.56 -15.98 9.00
CA GLN A 217 14.11 -14.68 8.61
C GLN A 217 13.15 -13.84 7.75
N ARG A 218 11.84 -13.94 8.04
CA ARG A 218 10.77 -13.24 7.29
C ARG A 218 9.52 -13.04 8.15
N CYS A 219 8.62 -12.19 7.70
CA CYS A 219 7.31 -12.04 8.30
C CYS A 219 6.37 -13.19 7.89
N LEU A 220 5.65 -13.75 8.87
CA LEU A 220 4.65 -14.79 8.70
C LEU A 220 3.30 -14.33 9.26
N PRO A 221 2.16 -14.90 8.84
CA PRO A 221 0.85 -14.55 9.39
C PRO A 221 0.82 -14.68 10.91
N SER A 222 0.32 -13.66 11.60
CA SER A 222 0.20 -13.64 13.05
C SER A 222 -1.24 -13.82 13.52
N THR A 223 -1.40 -14.52 14.67
CA THR A 223 -2.64 -14.59 15.43
C THR A 223 -2.55 -13.83 16.76
N GLY A 224 -1.44 -13.13 16.99
CA GLY A 224 -1.23 -12.30 18.18
C GLY A 224 -2.25 -11.16 18.25
N ALA A 225 -2.82 -10.91 19.42
CA ALA A 225 -3.91 -9.95 19.59
C ALA A 225 -3.56 -8.54 19.06
N HIS A 226 -2.33 -8.05 19.31
CA HIS A 226 -1.86 -6.74 18.83
C HIS A 226 -1.81 -6.67 17.30
N ALA A 227 -1.36 -7.76 16.64
CA ALA A 227 -1.27 -7.80 15.18
C ALA A 227 -2.68 -7.93 14.54
N VAL A 228 -3.55 -8.74 15.15
CA VAL A 228 -4.93 -8.92 14.67
C VAL A 228 -5.72 -7.61 14.79
N ASP A 229 -5.64 -6.91 15.94
CA ASP A 229 -6.31 -5.63 16.12
C ASP A 229 -5.80 -4.57 15.14
N ALA A 230 -4.49 -4.34 15.13
CA ALA A 230 -3.89 -3.31 14.28
C ALA A 230 -4.06 -3.60 12.79
N GLY A 231 -3.80 -4.83 12.34
CA GLY A 231 -3.96 -5.18 10.95
C GLY A 231 -5.41 -5.17 10.46
N THR A 232 -6.38 -5.48 11.35
CA THR A 232 -7.80 -5.32 11.04
C THR A 232 -8.14 -3.83 10.83
N ARG A 233 -7.65 -2.95 11.69
CA ARG A 233 -7.82 -1.50 11.54
C ARG A 233 -7.16 -0.97 10.27
N THR A 234 -5.97 -1.50 9.91
CA THR A 234 -5.31 -1.18 8.63
C THR A 234 -6.16 -1.62 7.43
N ALA A 235 -6.77 -2.82 7.48
CA ALA A 235 -7.69 -3.27 6.43
C ALA A 235 -8.93 -2.35 6.31
N HIS A 236 -9.50 -1.91 7.44
CA HIS A 236 -10.58 -0.92 7.46
C HIS A 236 -10.13 0.42 6.86
N LEU A 237 -8.91 0.88 7.14
CA LEU A 237 -8.36 2.08 6.52
C LEU A 237 -8.26 1.94 5.00
N LEU A 238 -7.76 0.81 4.48
CA LEU A 238 -7.74 0.52 3.04
C LEU A 238 -9.13 0.59 2.43
N ALA A 239 -10.12 -0.03 3.07
CA ALA A 239 -11.51 -0.01 2.60
C ALA A 239 -12.11 1.41 2.61
N ARG A 240 -11.88 2.20 3.68
CA ARG A 240 -12.32 3.61 3.75
C ARG A 240 -11.67 4.47 2.68
N ALA A 241 -10.35 4.34 2.47
CA ALA A 241 -9.63 5.05 1.42
C ALA A 241 -10.17 4.71 0.02
N ALA A 242 -10.64 3.47 -0.17
CA ALA A 242 -11.29 3.00 -1.38
C ALA A 242 -12.78 3.43 -1.50
N GLY A 243 -13.31 4.15 -0.51
CA GLY A 243 -14.67 4.69 -0.51
C GLY A 243 -15.75 3.70 -0.01
N ILE A 244 -15.35 2.66 0.75
CA ILE A 244 -16.29 1.74 1.39
C ILE A 244 -16.59 2.24 2.80
N ALA A 245 -17.89 2.34 3.13
CA ALA A 245 -18.32 2.59 4.49
C ALA A 245 -18.10 1.33 5.33
N VAL A 246 -17.19 1.41 6.27
CA VAL A 246 -16.93 0.35 7.27
C VAL A 246 -17.26 0.88 8.65
N SER A 247 -18.02 0.10 9.40
CA SER A 247 -18.43 0.38 10.79
C SER A 247 -17.35 0.00 11.78
#